data_ab4db665a45b82e7886471f4136413aa
#
_entry.id   ab4db665a45b82e7886471f4136413aa
#
_cell.length_a   1.000
_cell.length_b   1.000
_cell.length_c   1.000
_cell.angle_alpha   90.00
_cell.angle_beta   90.00
_cell.angle_gamma   90.00
#
_symmetry.space_group_name_H-M   'P 1'
#
loop_
_entity.id
_entity.type
_entity.pdbx_description
1 polymer ?
#
loop_
_entity_poly.entity_id
_entity_poly.type
_entity_poly.pdbx_seq_one_letter_code
_entity_poly.pdbx_strand_id
1 'polypeptide(L)'
;MHNNIEILKMRILTCFIKMSKSNCNVTGLAKSLSEEKYAVSRAMKSLENCGLLDRSDNRCPILTERGQKLAHEYADKIDVVANYLLGEGVNPVAAKQDAFLLSMYCTNDTLSVIKEIEDKMRIKQITDSYSNFTGKKLCHKLGDATLELQFVMYKNSVKNNTNISMANEGFYHPCILTVEKGEGLISLKAKNMSRKSRLTGKKMNGKVSVFKYFDGTSFVEAERQGDIVTFPIEAMNFISMGESRDRILHGSLPIRLGCSVGCMHMPESPAIFTLIV
;
A
#
# COMPACT_ATOMS: atom_id res chain seq x y z
N MET A 1 17.26 -13.34 -27.58
CA MET A 1 16.01 -13.33 -28.36
C MET A 1 14.91 -14.14 -27.69
N HIS A 2 14.74 -13.98 -26.38
CA HIS A 2 13.62 -14.59 -25.66
C HIS A 2 12.52 -13.56 -25.57
N ASN A 3 11.31 -13.95 -25.92
CA ASN A 3 10.07 -13.45 -25.37
C ASN A 3 9.23 -12.44 -26.12
N ASN A 4 9.29 -12.33 -27.41
CA ASN A 4 8.22 -11.59 -28.09
C ASN A 4 6.85 -12.28 -27.88
N ILE A 5 6.84 -13.61 -27.75
CA ILE A 5 5.60 -14.37 -27.56
C ILE A 5 5.05 -14.26 -26.12
N GLU A 6 5.90 -14.23 -25.10
CA GLU A 6 5.44 -14.07 -23.70
C GLU A 6 4.90 -12.65 -23.47
N ILE A 7 5.57 -11.65 -24.02
CA ILE A 7 5.07 -10.27 -24.04
C ILE A 7 3.70 -10.20 -24.70
N LEU A 8 3.56 -10.82 -25.86
CA LEU A 8 2.31 -10.82 -26.60
C LEU A 8 1.18 -11.54 -25.86
N LYS A 9 1.47 -12.66 -25.18
CA LYS A 9 0.48 -13.35 -24.33
C LYS A 9 -0.06 -12.45 -23.23
N MET A 10 0.82 -11.72 -22.53
CA MET A 10 0.41 -10.82 -21.46
C MET A 10 -0.40 -9.63 -21.99
N ARG A 11 0.01 -9.05 -23.13
CA ARG A 11 -0.75 -8.00 -23.82
C ARG A 11 -2.14 -8.50 -24.21
N ILE A 12 -2.26 -9.73 -24.68
CA ILE A 12 -3.55 -10.36 -24.98
C ILE A 12 -4.39 -10.53 -23.72
N LEU A 13 -3.85 -11.08 -22.63
CA LEU A 13 -4.58 -11.24 -21.37
C LEU A 13 -5.12 -9.91 -20.84
N THR A 14 -4.31 -8.86 -20.83
CA THR A 14 -4.75 -7.53 -20.39
C THR A 14 -5.79 -6.90 -21.32
N CYS A 15 -5.78 -7.21 -22.63
CA CYS A 15 -6.84 -6.80 -23.54
C CYS A 15 -8.21 -7.38 -23.17
N PHE A 16 -8.28 -8.61 -22.69
CA PHE A 16 -9.55 -9.22 -22.26
C PHE A 16 -10.19 -8.49 -21.07
N ILE A 17 -9.41 -7.79 -20.26
CA ILE A 17 -9.92 -6.96 -19.15
C ILE A 17 -10.38 -5.58 -19.65
N LYS A 18 -9.66 -4.99 -20.62
CA LYS A 18 -9.84 -3.59 -21.04
C LYS A 18 -10.75 -3.43 -22.27
N MET A 19 -10.99 -4.48 -23.04
CA MET A 19 -11.76 -4.45 -24.28
C MET A 19 -13.13 -5.10 -24.15
N SER A 20 -14.07 -4.72 -25.03
CA SER A 20 -15.35 -5.42 -25.12
C SER A 20 -15.18 -6.87 -25.60
N LYS A 21 -15.96 -7.79 -25.05
CA LYS A 21 -15.89 -9.24 -25.36
C LYS A 21 -15.92 -9.55 -26.86
N SER A 22 -16.71 -8.81 -27.63
CA SER A 22 -16.85 -8.96 -29.10
C SER A 22 -15.54 -8.69 -29.85
N ASN A 23 -14.64 -7.89 -29.28
CA ASN A 23 -13.36 -7.53 -29.90
C ASN A 23 -12.18 -8.39 -29.43
N CYS A 24 -12.40 -9.30 -28.47
CA CYS A 24 -11.37 -10.20 -27.95
C CYS A 24 -11.13 -11.43 -28.83
N ASN A 25 -11.30 -11.34 -30.14
CA ASN A 25 -10.97 -12.35 -31.12
C ASN A 25 -9.65 -12.04 -31.83
N VAL A 26 -9.11 -13.00 -32.62
CA VAL A 26 -7.81 -12.84 -33.31
C VAL A 26 -7.72 -11.54 -34.12
N THR A 27 -8.78 -11.18 -34.83
CA THR A 27 -8.77 -9.98 -35.69
C THR A 27 -8.83 -8.70 -34.88
N GLY A 28 -9.67 -8.63 -33.86
CA GLY A 28 -9.78 -7.48 -32.96
C GLY A 28 -8.50 -7.25 -32.14
N LEU A 29 -7.94 -8.31 -31.59
CA LEU A 29 -6.67 -8.27 -30.85
C LEU A 29 -5.51 -7.87 -31.74
N ALA A 30 -5.38 -8.44 -32.97
CA ALA A 30 -4.34 -8.08 -33.92
C ALA A 30 -4.39 -6.58 -34.26
N LYS A 31 -5.59 -6.03 -34.48
CA LYS A 31 -5.79 -4.60 -34.75
C LYS A 31 -5.42 -3.75 -33.52
N SER A 32 -5.90 -4.13 -32.33
CA SER A 32 -5.67 -3.37 -31.09
C SER A 32 -4.21 -3.35 -30.66
N LEU A 33 -3.52 -4.46 -30.86
CA LEU A 33 -2.12 -4.62 -30.44
C LEU A 33 -1.11 -4.23 -31.54
N SER A 34 -1.60 -3.90 -32.75
CA SER A 34 -0.76 -3.65 -33.94
C SER A 34 0.19 -4.82 -34.26
N GLU A 35 -0.34 -6.04 -34.16
CA GLU A 35 0.39 -7.28 -34.35
C GLU A 35 -0.19 -8.09 -35.50
N GLU A 36 0.61 -8.99 -36.08
CA GLU A 36 0.14 -9.88 -37.11
C GLU A 36 -0.87 -10.91 -36.60
N LYS A 37 -1.92 -11.18 -37.35
CA LYS A 37 -2.96 -12.17 -36.98
C LYS A 37 -2.37 -13.54 -36.67
N TYR A 38 -1.34 -13.94 -37.38
CA TYR A 38 -0.64 -15.23 -37.17
C TYR A 38 0.04 -15.25 -35.79
N ALA A 39 0.74 -14.19 -35.42
CA ALA A 39 1.38 -14.07 -34.09
C ALA A 39 0.36 -14.13 -32.96
N VAL A 40 -0.72 -13.36 -33.10
CA VAL A 40 -1.83 -13.36 -32.13
C VAL A 40 -2.48 -14.74 -32.02
N SER A 41 -2.78 -15.40 -33.14
CA SER A 41 -3.37 -16.74 -33.15
C SER A 41 -2.49 -17.77 -32.43
N ARG A 42 -1.15 -17.72 -32.67
CA ARG A 42 -0.16 -18.57 -31.98
C ARG A 42 -0.12 -18.31 -30.47
N ALA A 43 -0.11 -17.02 -30.07
CA ALA A 43 -0.11 -16.65 -28.66
C ALA A 43 -1.40 -17.11 -27.96
N MET A 44 -2.56 -16.91 -28.59
CA MET A 44 -3.85 -17.39 -28.06
C MET A 44 -3.90 -18.93 -27.95
N LYS A 45 -3.33 -19.65 -28.93
CA LYS A 45 -3.23 -21.11 -28.84
C LYS A 45 -2.33 -21.54 -27.69
N SER A 46 -1.25 -20.80 -27.44
CA SER A 46 -0.38 -21.07 -26.30
C SER A 46 -1.08 -20.77 -24.95
N LEU A 47 -1.87 -19.70 -24.87
CA LEU A 47 -2.69 -19.40 -23.68
C LEU A 47 -3.75 -20.50 -23.42
N GLU A 48 -4.38 -21.01 -24.47
CA GLU A 48 -5.31 -22.14 -24.40
C GLU A 48 -4.61 -23.40 -23.86
N ASN A 49 -3.45 -23.74 -24.39
CA ASN A 49 -2.65 -24.89 -23.95
C ASN A 49 -2.20 -24.74 -22.47
N CYS A 50 -2.02 -23.51 -21.99
CA CYS A 50 -1.73 -23.24 -20.57
C CYS A 50 -2.98 -23.21 -19.67
N GLY A 51 -4.16 -23.44 -20.22
CA GLY A 51 -5.43 -23.41 -19.47
C GLY A 51 -5.86 -22.02 -19.01
N LEU A 52 -5.38 -20.94 -19.68
CA LEU A 52 -5.72 -19.55 -19.37
C LEU A 52 -6.83 -18.99 -20.25
N LEU A 53 -7.06 -19.60 -21.42
CA LEU A 53 -8.04 -19.17 -22.40
C LEU A 53 -8.86 -20.39 -22.86
N ASP A 54 -10.17 -20.22 -22.93
CA ASP A 54 -11.09 -21.16 -23.57
C ASP A 54 -11.42 -20.62 -24.96
N ARG A 55 -11.17 -21.45 -25.97
CA ARG A 55 -11.42 -21.18 -27.39
C ARG A 55 -12.38 -22.16 -28.03
N SER A 56 -13.26 -22.76 -27.25
CA SER A 56 -14.33 -23.62 -27.75
C SER A 56 -15.16 -22.92 -28.82
N ASP A 57 -15.39 -21.61 -28.65
CA ASP A 57 -15.83 -20.71 -29.71
C ASP A 57 -14.68 -19.77 -30.15
N ASN A 58 -14.09 -20.04 -31.30
CA ASN A 58 -13.02 -19.21 -31.85
C ASN A 58 -13.44 -17.77 -32.20
N ARG A 59 -14.75 -17.50 -32.33
CA ARG A 59 -15.27 -16.15 -32.60
C ARG A 59 -15.42 -15.34 -31.31
N CYS A 60 -15.63 -16.03 -30.19
CA CYS A 60 -15.82 -15.40 -28.89
C CYS A 60 -15.04 -16.15 -27.79
N PRO A 61 -13.69 -16.16 -27.85
CA PRO A 61 -12.88 -16.79 -26.82
C PRO A 61 -13.06 -16.08 -25.49
N ILE A 62 -12.96 -16.84 -24.39
CA ILE A 62 -13.13 -16.32 -23.02
C ILE A 62 -11.96 -16.73 -22.13
N LEU A 63 -11.61 -15.88 -21.16
CA LEU A 63 -10.65 -16.26 -20.13
C LEU A 63 -11.23 -17.32 -19.21
N THR A 64 -10.45 -18.33 -18.87
CA THR A 64 -10.76 -19.22 -17.74
C THR A 64 -10.66 -18.45 -16.43
N GLU A 65 -11.16 -19.00 -15.33
CA GLU A 65 -11.03 -18.39 -13.99
C GLU A 65 -9.56 -18.09 -13.66
N ARG A 66 -8.65 -19.04 -13.96
CA ARG A 66 -7.20 -18.86 -13.80
C ARG A 66 -6.67 -17.76 -14.72
N GLY A 67 -7.17 -17.68 -15.96
CA GLY A 67 -6.81 -16.63 -16.91
C GLY A 67 -7.29 -15.25 -16.45
N GLN A 68 -8.49 -15.14 -15.89
CA GLN A 68 -9.02 -13.89 -15.35
C GLN A 68 -8.19 -13.39 -14.18
N LYS A 69 -7.88 -14.26 -13.21
CA LYS A 69 -7.04 -13.91 -12.06
C LYS A 69 -5.68 -13.37 -12.51
N LEU A 70 -5.01 -14.06 -13.42
CA LEU A 70 -3.71 -13.65 -13.94
C LEU A 70 -3.79 -12.35 -14.74
N ALA A 71 -4.84 -12.15 -15.54
CA ALA A 71 -5.04 -10.94 -16.32
C ALA A 71 -5.24 -9.70 -15.41
N HIS A 72 -6.04 -9.84 -14.33
CA HIS A 72 -6.20 -8.77 -13.33
C HIS A 72 -4.88 -8.47 -12.62
N GLU A 73 -4.16 -9.50 -12.15
CA GLU A 73 -2.87 -9.31 -11.49
C GLU A 73 -1.87 -8.52 -12.37
N TYR A 74 -1.80 -8.82 -13.67
CA TYR A 74 -0.94 -8.06 -14.58
C TYR A 74 -1.46 -6.65 -14.87
N ALA A 75 -2.77 -6.49 -15.02
CA ALA A 75 -3.36 -5.16 -15.23
C ALA A 75 -3.04 -4.23 -14.04
N ASP A 76 -3.21 -4.72 -12.81
CA ASP A 76 -2.92 -3.97 -11.59
C ASP A 76 -1.43 -3.60 -11.49
N LYS A 77 -0.52 -4.55 -11.78
CA LYS A 77 0.93 -4.29 -11.80
C LYS A 77 1.31 -3.23 -12.83
N ILE A 78 0.75 -3.30 -14.04
CA ILE A 78 1.01 -2.33 -15.11
C ILE A 78 0.50 -0.95 -14.71
N ASP A 79 -0.70 -0.86 -14.14
CA ASP A 79 -1.30 0.41 -13.76
C ASP A 79 -0.50 1.08 -12.61
N VAL A 80 -0.05 0.32 -11.62
CA VAL A 80 0.84 0.81 -10.53
C VAL A 80 2.14 1.37 -11.10
N VAL A 81 2.82 0.62 -11.97
CA VAL A 81 4.10 1.07 -12.55
C VAL A 81 3.89 2.26 -13.48
N ALA A 82 2.81 2.28 -14.27
CA ALA A 82 2.49 3.40 -15.15
C ALA A 82 2.24 4.69 -14.35
N ASN A 83 1.47 4.60 -13.27
CA ASN A 83 1.18 5.75 -12.39
C ASN A 83 2.46 6.26 -11.71
N TYR A 84 3.31 5.35 -11.23
CA TYR A 84 4.62 5.70 -10.69
C TYR A 84 5.46 6.48 -11.72
N LEU A 85 5.63 5.95 -12.94
CA LEU A 85 6.42 6.59 -14.00
C LEU A 85 5.84 7.95 -14.42
N LEU A 86 4.52 8.05 -14.51
CA LEU A 86 3.84 9.32 -14.79
C LEU A 86 4.07 10.34 -13.66
N GLY A 87 3.99 9.90 -12.42
CA GLY A 87 4.28 10.72 -11.24
C GLY A 87 5.73 11.20 -11.23
N GLU A 88 6.69 10.40 -11.71
CA GLU A 88 8.09 10.77 -11.89
C GLU A 88 8.35 11.67 -13.12
N GLY A 89 7.30 11.99 -13.92
CA GLY A 89 7.40 12.90 -15.06
C GLY A 89 7.83 12.23 -16.36
N VAL A 90 7.77 10.90 -16.44
CA VAL A 90 8.00 10.18 -17.69
C VAL A 90 6.87 10.49 -18.67
N ASN A 91 7.23 10.68 -19.95
CA ASN A 91 6.25 10.93 -21.00
C ASN A 91 5.17 9.81 -21.04
N PRO A 92 3.86 10.14 -21.18
CA PRO A 92 2.78 9.15 -21.11
C PRO A 92 2.89 7.97 -22.09
N VAL A 93 3.46 8.19 -23.27
CA VAL A 93 3.67 7.12 -24.25
C VAL A 93 4.77 6.17 -23.77
N ALA A 94 5.91 6.72 -23.34
CA ALA A 94 7.02 5.94 -22.78
C ALA A 94 6.60 5.23 -21.49
N ALA A 95 5.90 5.93 -20.59
CA ALA A 95 5.43 5.35 -19.33
C ALA A 95 4.56 4.09 -19.54
N LYS A 96 3.65 4.11 -20.52
CA LYS A 96 2.84 2.93 -20.86
C LYS A 96 3.67 1.76 -21.41
N GLN A 97 4.66 2.05 -22.24
CA GLN A 97 5.53 1.01 -22.82
C GLN A 97 6.43 0.40 -21.75
N ASP A 98 7.09 1.24 -20.97
CA ASP A 98 8.03 0.83 -19.92
C ASP A 98 7.31 0.14 -18.75
N ALA A 99 6.14 0.61 -18.35
CA ALA A 99 5.34 -0.03 -17.31
C ALA A 99 5.02 -1.48 -17.66
N PHE A 100 4.68 -1.74 -18.91
CA PHE A 100 4.42 -3.10 -19.37
C PHE A 100 5.66 -3.99 -19.23
N LEU A 101 6.83 -3.52 -19.69
CA LEU A 101 8.09 -4.26 -19.62
C LEU A 101 8.54 -4.46 -18.17
N LEU A 102 8.51 -3.41 -17.35
CA LEU A 102 8.88 -3.48 -15.94
C LEU A 102 7.98 -4.46 -15.17
N SER A 103 6.67 -4.45 -15.43
CA SER A 103 5.73 -5.37 -14.77
C SER A 103 5.99 -6.85 -15.12
N MET A 104 6.61 -7.13 -16.26
CA MET A 104 6.97 -8.49 -16.66
C MET A 104 8.33 -8.95 -16.11
N TYR A 105 9.31 -8.07 -16.06
CA TYR A 105 10.70 -8.44 -15.80
C TYR A 105 11.20 -8.09 -14.39
N CYS A 106 10.53 -7.17 -13.70
CA CYS A 106 10.85 -6.89 -12.30
C CYS A 106 10.36 -8.00 -11.38
N THR A 107 11.12 -8.23 -10.31
CA THR A 107 10.70 -9.11 -9.22
C THR A 107 9.51 -8.51 -8.47
N ASN A 108 8.76 -9.34 -7.76
CA ASN A 108 7.67 -8.86 -6.90
C ASN A 108 8.18 -7.88 -5.82
N ASP A 109 9.41 -8.07 -5.32
CA ASP A 109 10.01 -7.17 -4.34
C ASP A 109 10.21 -5.75 -4.92
N THR A 110 10.72 -5.66 -6.15
CA THR A 110 10.85 -4.37 -6.86
C THR A 110 9.48 -3.72 -7.10
N LEU A 111 8.50 -4.50 -7.52
CA LEU A 111 7.14 -4.00 -7.77
C LEU A 111 6.44 -3.55 -6.49
N SER A 112 6.70 -4.20 -5.35
CA SER A 112 6.15 -3.78 -4.06
C SER A 112 6.72 -2.44 -3.61
N VAL A 113 8.02 -2.19 -3.83
CA VAL A 113 8.65 -0.88 -3.55
C VAL A 113 8.06 0.21 -4.46
N ILE A 114 7.89 -0.06 -5.74
CA ILE A 114 7.26 0.89 -6.69
C ILE A 114 5.84 1.22 -6.22
N LYS A 115 5.06 0.22 -5.81
CA LYS A 115 3.71 0.41 -5.28
C LYS A 115 3.70 1.28 -4.01
N GLU A 116 4.61 1.03 -3.08
CA GLU A 116 4.73 1.84 -1.84
C GLU A 116 5.00 3.32 -2.17
N ILE A 117 5.86 3.59 -3.14
CA ILE A 117 6.17 4.96 -3.58
C ILE A 117 4.94 5.58 -4.27
N GLU A 118 4.29 4.86 -5.16
CA GLU A 118 3.08 5.31 -5.87
C GLU A 118 1.95 5.64 -4.88
N ASP A 119 1.70 4.77 -3.90
CA ASP A 119 0.70 4.98 -2.86
C ASP A 119 0.95 6.29 -2.07
N LYS A 120 2.20 6.56 -1.69
CA LYS A 120 2.60 7.82 -1.04
C LYS A 120 2.38 9.03 -1.95
N MET A 121 2.77 8.94 -3.20
CA MET A 121 2.57 10.01 -4.19
C MET A 121 1.08 10.28 -4.40
N ARG A 122 0.27 9.25 -4.49
CA ARG A 122 -1.19 9.36 -4.63
C ARG A 122 -1.81 10.10 -3.45
N ILE A 123 -1.42 9.77 -2.20
CA ILE A 123 -1.87 10.49 -1.01
C ILE A 123 -1.52 11.99 -1.12
N LYS A 124 -0.30 12.32 -1.50
CA LYS A 124 0.14 13.71 -1.67
C LYS A 124 -0.67 14.45 -2.73
N GLN A 125 -0.96 13.81 -3.86
CA GLN A 125 -1.74 14.40 -4.96
C GLN A 125 -3.19 14.67 -4.57
N ILE A 126 -3.89 13.69 -3.96
CA ILE A 126 -5.30 13.86 -3.58
C ILE A 126 -5.50 14.88 -2.46
N THR A 127 -4.44 15.22 -1.72
CA THR A 127 -4.45 16.21 -0.63
C THR A 127 -3.80 17.55 -1.03
N ASP A 128 -3.43 17.73 -2.29
CA ASP A 128 -2.67 18.89 -2.80
C ASP A 128 -3.30 20.24 -2.47
N SER A 129 -4.63 20.31 -2.51
CA SER A 129 -5.38 21.55 -2.26
C SER A 129 -5.57 21.91 -0.78
N TYR A 130 -4.99 21.12 0.17
CA TYR A 130 -5.23 21.29 1.59
C TYR A 130 -3.93 21.57 2.36
N SER A 131 -3.93 22.65 3.16
CA SER A 131 -2.86 22.92 4.13
C SER A 131 -3.05 22.15 5.42
N ASN A 132 -4.32 22.03 5.87
CA ASN A 132 -4.74 21.30 7.08
C ASN A 132 -6.00 20.50 6.78
N PHE A 133 -6.04 19.27 7.25
CA PHE A 133 -7.22 18.41 7.08
C PHE A 133 -7.24 17.29 8.13
N THR A 134 -8.40 16.67 8.31
CA THR A 134 -8.61 15.55 9.23
C THR A 134 -8.42 14.20 8.53
N GLY A 135 -8.17 13.14 9.29
CA GLY A 135 -8.12 11.77 8.77
C GLY A 135 -9.41 11.36 8.05
N LYS A 136 -10.57 11.83 8.51
CA LYS A 136 -11.86 11.61 7.82
C LYS A 136 -11.84 12.14 6.38
N LYS A 137 -11.29 13.36 6.18
CA LYS A 137 -11.18 13.95 4.86
C LYS A 137 -10.21 13.18 3.95
N LEU A 138 -9.13 12.66 4.55
CA LEU A 138 -8.19 11.78 3.84
C LEU A 138 -8.91 10.52 3.33
N CYS A 139 -9.64 9.81 4.19
CA CYS A 139 -10.35 8.59 3.83
C CYS A 139 -11.37 8.80 2.70
N HIS A 140 -12.16 9.88 2.78
CA HIS A 140 -13.11 10.23 1.72
C HIS A 140 -12.46 10.46 0.35
N LYS A 141 -11.25 11.02 0.34
CA LYS A 141 -10.51 11.27 -0.92
C LYS A 141 -9.78 10.04 -1.43
N LEU A 142 -9.31 9.20 -0.52
CA LEU A 142 -8.54 8.01 -0.87
C LEU A 142 -9.43 6.90 -1.45
N GLY A 143 -10.69 6.80 -0.98
CA GLY A 143 -11.58 5.67 -1.28
C GLY A 143 -11.11 4.40 -0.58
N ASP A 144 -11.70 3.26 -0.95
CA ASP A 144 -11.34 1.96 -0.36
C ASP A 144 -9.90 1.59 -0.75
N ALA A 145 -9.05 1.38 0.26
CA ALA A 145 -7.62 1.12 0.08
C ALA A 145 -7.00 0.47 1.31
N THR A 146 -5.92 -0.27 1.10
CA THR A 146 -5.03 -0.74 2.18
C THR A 146 -3.61 -0.27 1.86
N LEU A 147 -3.01 0.50 2.77
CA LEU A 147 -1.73 1.17 2.58
C LEU A 147 -0.79 0.88 3.74
N GLU A 148 0.49 0.73 3.44
CA GLU A 148 1.57 0.65 4.42
C GLU A 148 2.17 2.04 4.63
N LEU A 149 2.10 2.57 5.87
CA LEU A 149 2.57 3.91 6.20
C LEU A 149 3.64 3.86 7.29
N GLN A 150 4.68 4.66 7.11
CA GLN A 150 5.70 4.83 8.12
C GLN A 150 5.20 5.72 9.25
N PHE A 151 5.54 5.36 10.48
CA PHE A 151 5.16 6.14 11.65
C PHE A 151 6.33 6.30 12.63
N VAL A 152 6.24 7.32 13.46
CA VAL A 152 7.15 7.56 14.57
C VAL A 152 6.35 7.98 15.79
N MET A 153 6.73 7.47 16.95
CA MET A 153 6.18 7.92 18.23
C MET A 153 7.17 8.86 18.90
N TYR A 154 6.78 10.12 19.05
CA TYR A 154 7.58 11.12 19.72
C TYR A 154 7.22 11.25 21.20
N LYS A 155 8.19 11.63 22.03
CA LYS A 155 7.95 12.05 23.41
C LYS A 155 7.20 13.38 23.42
N ASN A 156 6.34 13.57 24.40
CA ASN A 156 5.67 14.85 24.62
C ASN A 156 6.63 15.96 25.11
N SER A 157 7.81 15.57 25.63
CA SER A 157 8.88 16.51 26.02
C SER A 157 10.24 15.91 25.72
N VAL A 158 11.14 16.72 25.20
CA VAL A 158 12.52 16.30 24.88
C VAL A 158 13.36 16.33 26.16
N LYS A 159 13.89 15.16 26.54
CA LYS A 159 14.91 15.01 27.59
C LYS A 159 16.07 14.19 27.05
N ASN A 160 17.28 14.54 27.40
CA ASN A 160 18.49 13.80 27.02
C ASN A 160 18.71 13.67 25.49
N ASN A 161 18.49 14.75 24.75
CA ASN A 161 18.72 14.85 23.29
C ASN A 161 18.01 13.78 22.44
N THR A 162 17.01 13.08 22.95
CA THR A 162 16.20 12.17 22.14
C THR A 162 14.72 12.52 22.26
N ASN A 163 14.07 12.73 21.14
CA ASN A 163 12.63 13.00 21.02
C ASN A 163 11.82 11.75 20.67
N ILE A 164 12.46 10.66 20.25
CA ILE A 164 11.77 9.41 19.95
C ILE A 164 11.37 8.70 21.26
N SER A 165 10.11 8.30 21.36
CA SER A 165 9.61 7.52 22.49
C SER A 165 10.15 6.10 22.46
N MET A 166 10.46 5.52 23.62
CA MET A 166 10.81 4.11 23.72
C MET A 166 9.68 3.19 23.22
N ALA A 167 8.45 3.64 23.28
CA ALA A 167 7.30 2.88 22.77
C ALA A 167 7.36 2.65 21.26
N ASN A 168 8.08 3.48 20.51
CA ASN A 168 8.30 3.26 19.09
C ASN A 168 8.94 1.90 18.77
N GLU A 169 9.81 1.42 19.67
CA GLU A 169 10.42 0.09 19.55
C GLU A 169 9.46 -1.06 19.91
N GLY A 170 8.31 -0.75 20.52
CA GLY A 170 7.29 -1.72 20.92
C GLY A 170 6.35 -2.17 19.81
N PHE A 171 6.55 -1.68 18.59
CA PHE A 171 5.73 -2.01 17.43
C PHE A 171 6.60 -2.36 16.22
N TYR A 172 6.04 -3.18 15.33
CA TYR A 172 6.62 -3.40 14.00
C TYR A 172 6.27 -2.23 13.08
N HIS A 173 7.18 -1.90 12.19
CA HIS A 173 6.99 -0.92 11.12
C HIS A 173 6.93 -1.65 9.78
N PRO A 174 6.12 -1.19 8.83
CA PRO A 174 5.17 -0.06 8.88
C PRO A 174 3.88 -0.37 9.65
N CYS A 175 3.01 0.64 9.85
CA CYS A 175 1.61 0.43 10.22
C CYS A 175 0.77 0.24 8.97
N ILE A 176 -0.43 -0.33 9.14
CA ILE A 176 -1.38 -0.52 8.04
C ILE A 176 -2.54 0.45 8.23
N LEU A 177 -2.84 1.24 7.20
CA LEU A 177 -4.08 2.00 7.06
C LEU A 177 -5.03 1.21 6.16
N THR A 178 -6.18 0.84 6.69
CA THR A 178 -7.28 0.26 5.90
C THR A 178 -8.42 1.26 5.83
N VAL A 179 -8.85 1.60 4.62
CA VAL A 179 -10.01 2.48 4.38
C VAL A 179 -11.09 1.66 3.70
N GLU A 180 -12.28 1.64 4.28
CA GLU A 180 -13.47 0.99 3.74
C GLU A 180 -14.66 1.93 3.89
N LYS A 181 -15.38 2.19 2.80
CA LYS A 181 -16.59 3.05 2.77
C LYS A 181 -16.38 4.45 3.36
N GLY A 182 -15.15 4.97 3.27
CA GLY A 182 -14.79 6.30 3.78
C GLY A 182 -14.44 6.36 5.26
N GLU A 183 -14.40 5.23 5.97
CA GLU A 183 -13.88 5.08 7.33
C GLU A 183 -12.49 4.45 7.28
N GLY A 184 -11.57 4.94 8.10
CA GLY A 184 -10.18 4.50 8.08
C GLY A 184 -9.69 4.01 9.44
N LEU A 185 -9.01 2.86 9.45
CA LEU A 185 -8.42 2.25 10.64
C LEU A 185 -6.91 2.13 10.50
N ILE A 186 -6.17 2.61 11.50
CA ILE A 186 -4.74 2.37 11.66
C ILE A 186 -4.54 1.11 12.49
N SER A 187 -3.77 0.17 11.97
CA SER A 187 -3.42 -1.08 12.66
C SER A 187 -1.91 -1.11 12.94
N LEU A 188 -1.55 -1.29 14.21
CA LEU A 188 -0.18 -1.41 14.70
C LEU A 188 0.04 -2.83 15.22
N LYS A 189 1.09 -3.51 14.78
CA LYS A 189 1.48 -4.81 15.31
C LYS A 189 2.48 -4.64 16.43
N ALA A 190 2.07 -4.95 17.68
CA ALA A 190 2.93 -4.88 18.85
C ALA A 190 3.97 -6.01 18.86
N LYS A 191 5.15 -5.72 19.37
CA LYS A 191 6.21 -6.70 19.59
C LYS A 191 6.74 -6.66 21.02
N ASN A 192 7.32 -7.75 21.46
CA ASN A 192 8.01 -7.82 22.75
C ASN A 192 9.33 -7.06 22.66
N MET A 193 9.55 -6.17 23.63
CA MET A 193 10.81 -5.46 23.81
C MET A 193 11.67 -6.19 24.84
N SER A 194 12.97 -6.24 24.62
CA SER A 194 13.90 -6.81 25.58
C SER A 194 15.02 -5.81 25.86
N ARG A 195 15.16 -5.40 27.12
CA ARG A 195 16.23 -4.49 27.57
C ARG A 195 16.89 -5.00 28.84
N LYS A 196 18.18 -4.67 29.00
CA LYS A 196 18.88 -4.89 30.26
C LYS A 196 18.50 -3.81 31.26
N SER A 197 18.10 -4.21 32.47
CA SER A 197 17.87 -3.28 33.58
C SER A 197 19.20 -2.57 33.93
N ARG A 198 19.16 -1.26 34.05
CA ARG A 198 20.33 -0.48 34.49
C ARG A 198 20.74 -0.77 35.96
N LEU A 199 19.77 -1.18 36.76
CA LEU A 199 19.99 -1.42 38.21
C LEU A 199 20.49 -2.88 38.48
N THR A 200 19.95 -3.86 37.76
CA THR A 200 20.21 -5.27 38.06
C THR A 200 21.01 -5.98 36.99
N GLY A 201 21.26 -5.35 35.83
CA GLY A 201 21.90 -5.98 34.67
C GLY A 201 21.09 -7.11 34.01
N LYS A 202 19.97 -7.53 34.62
CA LYS A 202 19.13 -8.61 34.11
C LYS A 202 18.35 -8.18 32.89
N LYS A 203 18.17 -9.11 31.94
CA LYS A 203 17.35 -8.94 30.76
C LYS A 203 15.87 -8.95 31.18
N MET A 204 15.16 -7.89 30.85
CA MET A 204 13.73 -7.72 31.15
C MET A 204 12.96 -7.64 29.85
N ASN A 205 11.88 -8.40 29.75
CA ASN A 205 10.98 -8.36 28.61
C ASN A 205 9.80 -7.47 28.96
N GLY A 206 9.49 -6.52 28.07
CA GLY A 206 8.35 -5.61 28.18
C GLY A 206 7.47 -5.71 26.95
N LYS A 207 6.20 -5.45 27.15
CA LYS A 207 5.19 -5.35 26.11
C LYS A 207 4.34 -4.12 26.35
N VAL A 208 3.93 -3.44 25.27
CA VAL A 208 2.91 -2.38 25.38
C VAL A 208 1.59 -3.06 25.76
N SER A 209 1.07 -2.75 26.94
CA SER A 209 -0.15 -3.35 27.50
C SER A 209 -1.37 -2.46 27.31
N VAL A 210 -1.18 -1.13 27.32
CA VAL A 210 -2.23 -0.14 27.15
C VAL A 210 -1.84 0.80 26.03
N PHE A 211 -2.77 1.07 25.13
CA PHE A 211 -2.67 2.10 24.10
C PHE A 211 -3.95 2.92 24.12
N LYS A 212 -3.85 4.20 24.45
CA LYS A 212 -4.96 5.16 24.40
C LYS A 212 -4.64 6.25 23.40
N TYR A 213 -5.64 6.69 22.67
CA TYR A 213 -5.56 7.82 21.75
C TYR A 213 -6.55 8.90 22.13
N PHE A 214 -6.27 10.15 21.77
CA PHE A 214 -7.16 11.28 22.01
C PHE A 214 -8.18 11.36 20.87
N ASP A 215 -9.47 11.24 21.20
CA ASP A 215 -10.57 11.24 20.22
C ASP A 215 -11.08 12.66 19.85
N GLY A 216 -10.48 13.70 20.44
CA GLY A 216 -10.90 15.09 20.34
C GLY A 216 -11.52 15.60 21.65
N THR A 217 -11.94 14.73 22.57
CA THR A 217 -12.53 15.06 23.87
C THR A 217 -11.79 14.41 25.04
N SER A 218 -11.42 13.16 24.90
CA SER A 218 -10.78 12.36 25.96
C SER A 218 -9.80 11.32 25.40
N PHE A 219 -9.04 10.68 26.30
CA PHE A 219 -8.23 9.54 25.94
C PHE A 219 -9.05 8.25 26.00
N VAL A 220 -9.26 7.63 24.85
CA VAL A 220 -10.01 6.38 24.66
C VAL A 220 -9.04 5.24 24.43
N GLU A 221 -9.34 4.07 24.97
CA GLU A 221 -8.53 2.87 24.75
C GLU A 221 -8.73 2.35 23.30
N ALA A 222 -7.63 2.09 22.61
CA ALA A 222 -7.65 1.51 21.27
C ALA A 222 -8.10 0.05 21.32
N GLU A 223 -8.79 -0.39 20.29
CA GLU A 223 -9.18 -1.79 20.17
C GLU A 223 -7.93 -2.67 20.05
N ARG A 224 -8.00 -3.87 20.67
CA ARG A 224 -6.91 -4.80 20.68
C ARG A 224 -7.35 -6.21 20.39
N GLN A 225 -6.76 -6.80 19.35
CA GLN A 225 -6.93 -8.21 19.02
C GLN A 225 -5.56 -8.89 19.01
N GLY A 226 -5.24 -9.59 20.10
CA GLY A 226 -3.92 -10.21 20.27
C GLY A 226 -2.78 -9.19 20.30
N ASP A 227 -1.93 -9.20 19.28
CA ASP A 227 -0.81 -8.26 19.14
C ASP A 227 -1.13 -7.08 18.24
N ILE A 228 -2.32 -7.00 17.68
CA ILE A 228 -2.75 -5.89 16.83
C ILE A 228 -3.53 -4.88 17.67
N VAL A 229 -3.12 -3.63 17.58
CA VAL A 229 -3.79 -2.44 18.17
C VAL A 229 -4.36 -1.63 17.03
N THR A 230 -5.65 -1.29 17.13
CA THR A 230 -6.38 -0.59 16.05
C THR A 230 -7.08 0.65 16.60
N PHE A 231 -7.01 1.75 15.87
CA PHE A 231 -7.69 3.01 16.18
C PHE A 231 -8.07 3.77 14.90
N PRO A 232 -9.13 4.63 14.96
CA PRO A 232 -9.60 5.36 13.78
C PRO A 232 -8.63 6.48 13.39
N ILE A 233 -8.33 6.59 12.08
CA ILE A 233 -7.52 7.68 11.54
C ILE A 233 -8.23 9.04 11.64
N GLU A 234 -9.55 9.05 11.78
CA GLU A 234 -10.36 10.26 11.97
C GLU A 234 -9.93 11.08 13.18
N ALA A 235 -9.36 10.42 14.20
CA ALA A 235 -8.79 11.10 15.37
C ALA A 235 -7.52 11.90 15.05
N MET A 236 -6.92 11.71 13.86
CA MET A 236 -5.70 12.39 13.45
C MET A 236 -5.99 13.70 12.71
N ASN A 237 -5.11 14.68 12.96
CA ASN A 237 -5.03 15.89 12.16
C ASN A 237 -3.76 15.87 11.31
N PHE A 238 -3.89 16.33 10.09
CA PHE A 238 -2.82 16.38 9.10
C PHE A 238 -2.48 17.82 8.74
N ILE A 239 -1.18 18.08 8.59
CA ILE A 239 -0.63 19.31 8.07
C ILE A 239 0.13 18.96 6.80
N SER A 240 -0.12 19.72 5.73
CA SER A 240 0.64 19.63 4.48
C SER A 240 1.65 20.76 4.43
N MET A 241 2.93 20.42 4.27
CA MET A 241 4.06 21.35 4.22
C MET A 241 4.85 21.12 2.95
N GLY A 242 5.36 22.20 2.35
CA GLY A 242 6.11 22.15 1.09
C GLY A 242 5.20 22.12 -0.14
N GLU A 243 5.81 21.99 -1.32
CA GLU A 243 5.15 22.05 -2.61
C GLU A 243 5.55 20.86 -3.49
N SER A 244 4.66 20.48 -4.40
CA SER A 244 4.94 19.45 -5.40
C SER A 244 5.47 18.15 -4.80
N ARG A 245 6.62 17.66 -5.28
CA ARG A 245 7.25 16.39 -4.85
C ARG A 245 7.84 16.45 -3.44
N ASP A 246 8.31 17.61 -3.02
CA ASP A 246 8.93 17.82 -1.70
C ASP A 246 7.91 18.03 -0.59
N ARG A 247 6.63 17.93 -0.93
CA ARG A 247 5.53 18.00 0.02
C ARG A 247 5.64 16.90 1.05
N ILE A 248 5.49 17.27 2.32
CA ILE A 248 5.42 16.37 3.46
C ILE A 248 4.02 16.46 4.05
N LEU A 249 3.38 15.34 4.21
CA LEU A 249 2.15 15.22 4.99
C LEU A 249 2.51 14.69 6.38
N HIS A 250 2.24 15.50 7.39
CA HIS A 250 2.50 15.19 8.77
C HIS A 250 1.17 15.01 9.51
N GLY A 251 0.82 13.76 9.82
CA GLY A 251 -0.34 13.42 10.64
C GLY A 251 0.08 13.24 12.09
N SER A 252 -0.66 13.82 13.04
CA SER A 252 -0.34 13.72 14.46
C SER A 252 -1.56 13.34 15.30
N LEU A 253 -1.31 12.55 16.35
CA LEU A 253 -2.30 12.08 17.30
C LEU A 253 -1.69 11.97 18.70
N PRO A 254 -2.19 12.70 19.73
CA PRO A 254 -1.77 12.49 21.10
C PRO A 254 -2.17 11.10 21.59
N ILE A 255 -1.23 10.37 22.19
CA ILE A 255 -1.45 9.02 22.71
C ILE A 255 -0.93 8.89 24.15
N ARG A 256 -1.43 7.87 24.86
CA ARG A 256 -0.89 7.41 26.15
C ARG A 256 -0.60 5.92 26.07
N LEU A 257 0.55 5.52 26.56
CA LEU A 257 1.06 4.17 26.46
C LEU A 257 1.40 3.65 27.86
N GLY A 258 0.85 2.49 28.19
CA GLY A 258 1.26 1.71 29.34
C GLY A 258 2.07 0.50 28.91
N CYS A 259 3.14 0.19 29.62
CA CYS A 259 3.98 -0.97 29.37
C CYS A 259 3.96 -1.90 30.58
N SER A 260 3.92 -3.21 30.35
CA SER A 260 4.18 -4.22 31.38
C SER A 260 5.59 -4.75 31.22
N VAL A 261 6.30 -4.90 32.35
CA VAL A 261 7.65 -5.49 32.42
C VAL A 261 7.61 -6.60 33.48
N GLY A 262 7.53 -7.84 33.04
CA GLY A 262 7.23 -8.96 33.94
C GLY A 262 5.87 -8.78 34.62
N CYS A 263 5.82 -8.81 35.94
CA CYS A 263 4.61 -8.59 36.74
C CYS A 263 4.33 -7.10 37.04
N MET A 264 5.24 -6.19 36.68
CA MET A 264 5.09 -4.77 36.99
C MET A 264 4.43 -4.02 35.83
N HIS A 265 3.38 -3.24 36.15
CA HIS A 265 2.79 -2.27 35.25
C HIS A 265 3.48 -0.92 35.43
N MET A 266 4.03 -0.38 34.35
CA MET A 266 4.58 0.98 34.36
C MET A 266 3.44 2.00 34.19
N PRO A 267 3.54 3.17 34.82
CA PRO A 267 2.54 4.22 34.65
C PRO A 267 2.44 4.63 33.19
N GLU A 268 1.24 5.07 32.79
CA GLU A 268 1.00 5.56 31.42
C GLU A 268 1.90 6.76 31.12
N SER A 269 2.54 6.72 29.97
CA SER A 269 3.40 7.78 29.49
C SER A 269 2.79 8.46 28.26
N PRO A 270 2.71 9.80 28.23
CA PRO A 270 2.23 10.53 27.07
C PRO A 270 3.25 10.48 25.93
N ALA A 271 2.74 10.38 24.70
CA ALA A 271 3.52 10.42 23.47
C ALA A 271 2.67 11.00 22.34
N ILE A 272 3.28 11.25 21.19
CA ILE A 272 2.61 11.70 19.98
C ILE A 272 2.88 10.64 18.91
N PHE A 273 1.83 9.98 18.43
CA PHE A 273 1.88 9.13 17.24
C PHE A 273 1.88 10.02 16.01
N THR A 274 2.81 9.79 15.11
CA THR A 274 3.01 10.63 13.92
C THR A 274 3.12 9.75 12.69
N LEU A 275 2.30 10.03 11.68
CA LEU A 275 2.44 9.52 10.32
C LEU A 275 3.17 10.55 9.46
N ILE A 276 4.12 10.10 8.65
CA ILE A 276 4.87 10.92 7.68
C ILE A 276 4.73 10.27 6.32
N VAL A 277 4.18 11.04 5.37
CA VAL A 277 3.98 10.60 3.98
C VAL A 277 4.71 11.52 3.03
#